data_db33dd74cb7eff0a0551e7592c3e07b8
#
_entry.id   db33dd74cb7eff0a0551e7592c3e07b8
#
_cell.length_a   1.000
_cell.length_b   1.000
_cell.length_c   1.000
_cell.angle_alpha   90.00
_cell.angle_beta   90.00
_cell.angle_gamma   90.00
#
_symmetry.space_group_name_H-M   'P 1'
#
loop_
_entity.id
_entity.type
_entity.pdbx_description
1 polymer ?
#
loop_
_entity_poly.entity_id
_entity_poly.type
_entity_poly.pdbx_seq_one_letter_code
_entity_poly.pdbx_strand_id
1 'polypeptide(L)'
;MKIYFGHSSGIDYKKLYSIIKSCGLTHEIVLPHEHSKDPFMSKALMGSFGLFVADVSSPSTGLGIELAWAKDCGVPVVFFYKKGSKLSDCLKIISNDFVEYVDENDFGEKLVNVVNR
;
A
#
# COMPACT_ATOMS: atom_id res chain seq x y z
N MET A 1 7.21 13.47 3.52
CA MET A 1 5.82 13.35 3.03
C MET A 1 5.07 12.34 3.87
N LYS A 2 3.77 12.31 3.75
CA LYS A 2 2.90 11.38 4.44
C LYS A 2 2.51 10.25 3.49
N ILE A 3 2.71 9.01 3.89
CA ILE A 3 2.52 7.82 3.05
C ILE A 3 1.39 6.97 3.64
N TYR A 4 0.47 6.53 2.80
CA TYR A 4 -0.57 5.59 3.20
C TYR A 4 -0.21 4.19 2.70
N PHE A 5 -0.27 3.19 3.58
CA PHE A 5 -0.10 1.80 3.19
C PHE A 5 -1.44 1.08 3.23
N GLY A 6 -2.03 0.86 2.06
CA GLY A 6 -3.26 0.10 1.91
C GLY A 6 -2.99 -1.35 1.59
N HIS A 7 -3.87 -2.25 2.04
CA HIS A 7 -3.72 -3.68 1.79
C HIS A 7 -5.05 -4.41 2.02
N SER A 8 -5.11 -5.65 1.55
CA SER A 8 -6.19 -6.57 1.88
C SER A 8 -6.02 -7.08 3.32
N SER A 9 -7.13 -7.36 4.00
CA SER A 9 -7.10 -8.10 5.27
C SER A 9 -6.78 -9.58 5.09
N GLY A 10 -6.81 -10.09 3.86
CA GLY A 10 -6.53 -11.49 3.53
C GLY A 10 -5.04 -11.84 3.46
N ILE A 11 -4.13 -10.88 3.60
CA ILE A 11 -2.69 -11.12 3.63
C ILE A 11 -2.17 -11.03 5.07
N ASP A 12 -0.96 -11.52 5.30
CA ASP A 12 -0.29 -11.35 6.61
C ASP A 12 0.32 -9.94 6.70
N TYR A 13 -0.56 -8.94 6.86
CA TYR A 13 -0.15 -7.55 6.89
C TYR A 13 0.66 -7.19 8.14
N LYS A 14 0.53 -7.95 9.22
CA LYS A 14 1.29 -7.68 10.47
C LYS A 14 2.78 -7.84 10.24
N LYS A 15 3.20 -8.82 9.44
CA LYS A 15 4.60 -8.97 9.04
C LYS A 15 5.09 -7.78 8.23
N LEU A 16 4.28 -7.32 7.28
CA LEU A 16 4.63 -6.14 6.49
C LEU A 16 4.71 -4.88 7.34
N TYR A 17 3.79 -4.71 8.31
CA TYR A 17 3.86 -3.59 9.25
C TYR A 17 5.17 -3.60 10.05
N SER A 18 5.61 -4.77 10.51
CA SER A 18 6.87 -4.90 11.23
C SER A 18 8.06 -4.48 10.37
N ILE A 19 8.07 -4.90 9.10
CA ILE A 19 9.12 -4.51 8.15
C ILE A 19 9.10 -3.00 7.91
N ILE A 20 7.94 -2.42 7.69
CA ILE A 20 7.78 -0.97 7.46
C ILE A 20 8.36 -0.19 8.64
N LYS A 21 8.05 -0.61 9.86
CA LYS A 21 8.54 0.07 11.06
C LYS A 21 10.05 -0.05 11.25
N SER A 22 10.67 -1.12 10.74
CA SER A 22 12.09 -1.42 10.96
C SER A 22 13.00 -1.09 9.78
N CYS A 23 12.45 -0.71 8.62
CA CYS A 23 13.27 -0.52 7.42
C CYS A 23 13.99 0.83 7.32
N GLY A 24 13.86 1.69 8.34
CA GLY A 24 14.61 2.95 8.41
C GLY A 24 13.98 4.11 7.66
N LEU A 25 12.71 4.04 7.31
CA LEU A 25 12.01 5.17 6.69
C LEU A 25 11.81 6.30 7.69
N THR A 26 12.07 7.53 7.24
CA THR A 26 11.90 8.74 8.06
C THR A 26 10.56 9.44 7.81
N HIS A 27 9.82 9.00 6.81
CA HIS A 27 8.49 9.55 6.48
C HIS A 27 7.42 8.98 7.41
N GLU A 28 6.37 9.77 7.66
CA GLU A 28 5.19 9.30 8.36
C GLU A 28 4.44 8.29 7.49
N ILE A 29 4.21 7.09 8.00
CA ILE A 29 3.44 6.05 7.31
C ILE A 29 2.21 5.71 8.12
N VAL A 30 1.05 5.84 7.49
CA VAL A 30 -0.23 5.49 8.10
C VAL A 30 -0.52 4.01 7.83
N LEU A 31 -0.66 3.24 8.91
CA LEU A 31 -0.97 1.81 8.88
C LEU A 31 -2.41 1.62 9.39
N PRO A 32 -3.39 1.36 8.49
CA PRO A 32 -4.82 1.46 8.84
C PRO A 32 -5.29 0.48 9.91
N HIS A 33 -4.64 -0.67 10.05
CA HIS A 33 -5.04 -1.71 11.00
C HIS A 33 -3.99 -1.94 12.10
N GLU A 34 -3.21 -0.93 12.43
CA GLU A 34 -2.20 -1.05 13.49
C GLU A 34 -2.84 -1.30 14.85
N HIS A 35 -3.95 -0.66 15.14
CA HIS A 35 -4.61 -0.69 16.46
C HIS A 35 -6.04 -1.23 16.43
N SER A 36 -6.62 -1.45 15.26
CA SER A 36 -8.01 -1.89 15.11
C SER A 36 -8.20 -2.67 13.82
N LYS A 37 -9.09 -3.66 13.84
CA LYS A 37 -9.53 -4.40 12.65
C LYS A 37 -10.76 -3.78 11.99
N ASP A 38 -11.31 -2.73 12.57
CA ASP A 38 -12.47 -2.06 12.00
C ASP A 38 -12.12 -1.41 10.66
N PRO A 39 -13.09 -1.26 9.76
CA PRO A 39 -12.86 -0.55 8.51
C PRO A 39 -12.29 0.85 8.77
N PHE A 40 -11.21 1.18 8.08
CA PHE A 40 -10.53 2.46 8.24
C PHE A 40 -11.06 3.46 7.20
N MET A 41 -11.68 4.53 7.69
CA MET A 41 -12.22 5.58 6.81
C MET A 41 -11.13 6.55 6.39
N SER A 42 -10.43 6.22 5.32
CA SER A 42 -9.32 7.03 4.81
C SER A 42 -9.75 8.16 3.87
N LYS A 43 -11.02 8.22 3.47
CA LYS A 43 -11.50 9.16 2.45
C LYS A 43 -11.14 10.60 2.77
N ALA A 44 -11.43 11.04 3.99
CA ALA A 44 -11.20 12.44 4.39
C ALA A 44 -9.71 12.80 4.45
N LEU A 45 -8.83 11.81 4.60
CA LEU A 45 -7.39 12.01 4.70
C LEU A 45 -6.68 11.83 3.36
N MET A 46 -7.36 11.26 2.35
CA MET A 46 -6.70 10.80 1.13
C MET A 46 -5.91 11.90 0.43
N GLY A 47 -6.45 13.10 0.34
CA GLY A 47 -5.77 14.21 -0.31
C GLY A 47 -4.52 14.71 0.43
N SER A 48 -4.29 14.30 1.68
CA SER A 48 -3.11 14.67 2.46
C SER A 48 -1.90 13.78 2.21
N PHE A 49 -2.08 12.63 1.55
CA PHE A 49 -0.99 11.70 1.31
C PHE A 49 -0.18 12.11 0.08
N GLY A 50 1.14 12.03 0.20
CA GLY A 50 2.05 12.24 -0.92
C GLY A 50 2.30 10.98 -1.73
N LEU A 51 1.97 9.80 -1.17
CA LEU A 51 2.15 8.50 -1.81
C LEU A 51 1.21 7.49 -1.18
N PHE A 52 0.59 6.66 -2.00
CA PHE A 52 -0.19 5.50 -1.58
C PHE A 52 0.54 4.25 -2.05
N VAL A 53 1.08 3.49 -1.11
CA VAL A 53 1.66 2.16 -1.37
C VAL A 53 0.57 1.14 -1.10
N ALA A 54 0.21 0.36 -2.10
CA ALA A 54 -0.88 -0.59 -1.99
C ALA A 54 -0.39 -2.01 -2.24
N ASP A 55 -0.51 -2.89 -1.25
CA ASP A 55 -0.26 -4.31 -1.46
C ASP A 55 -1.52 -4.96 -2.04
N VAL A 56 -1.41 -5.39 -3.29
CA VAL A 56 -2.52 -5.97 -4.06
C VAL A 56 -2.37 -7.48 -4.27
N SER A 57 -1.58 -8.13 -3.43
CA SER A 57 -1.35 -9.59 -3.51
C SER A 57 -2.64 -10.41 -3.40
N SER A 58 -3.65 -9.87 -2.73
CA SER A 58 -4.96 -10.51 -2.57
C SER A 58 -6.07 -9.51 -2.92
N PRO A 59 -7.12 -9.94 -3.63
CA PRO A 59 -8.25 -9.06 -3.94
C PRO A 59 -8.92 -8.51 -2.68
N SER A 60 -9.34 -7.25 -2.73
CA SER A 60 -10.01 -6.60 -1.61
C SER A 60 -10.94 -5.50 -2.10
N THR A 61 -12.20 -5.59 -1.70
CA THR A 61 -13.19 -4.55 -1.99
C THR A 61 -12.81 -3.23 -1.32
N GLY A 62 -12.42 -3.28 -0.04
CA GLY A 62 -12.04 -2.07 0.70
C GLY A 62 -10.84 -1.36 0.10
N LEU A 63 -9.82 -2.12 -0.29
CA LEU A 63 -8.66 -1.54 -0.95
C LEU A 63 -9.03 -0.91 -2.28
N GLY A 64 -9.90 -1.56 -3.07
CA GLY A 64 -10.37 -1.01 -4.33
C GLY A 64 -11.07 0.34 -4.17
N ILE A 65 -11.88 0.49 -3.14
CA ILE A 65 -12.55 1.75 -2.81
C ILE A 65 -11.51 2.84 -2.48
N GLU A 66 -10.52 2.52 -1.67
CA GLU A 66 -9.46 3.46 -1.31
C GLU A 66 -8.62 3.89 -2.52
N LEU A 67 -8.34 2.96 -3.42
CA LEU A 67 -7.62 3.25 -4.66
C LEU A 67 -8.39 4.22 -5.56
N ALA A 68 -9.69 4.07 -5.64
CA ALA A 68 -10.54 5.00 -6.40
C ALA A 68 -10.49 6.40 -5.78
N TRP A 69 -10.56 6.51 -4.47
CA TRP A 69 -10.42 7.81 -3.78
C TRP A 69 -9.05 8.44 -4.04
N ALA A 70 -7.98 7.64 -4.01
CA ALA A 70 -6.63 8.13 -4.29
C ALA A 70 -6.52 8.69 -5.71
N LYS A 71 -7.09 7.99 -6.68
CA LYS A 71 -7.10 8.43 -8.07
C LYS A 71 -7.81 9.78 -8.21
N ASP A 72 -8.97 9.93 -7.60
CA ASP A 72 -9.73 11.17 -7.62
C ASP A 72 -8.98 12.34 -6.98
N CYS A 73 -8.23 12.06 -5.91
CA CYS A 73 -7.44 13.08 -5.22
C CYS A 73 -6.07 13.37 -5.88
N GLY A 74 -5.73 12.66 -6.94
CA GLY A 74 -4.43 12.81 -7.61
C GLY A 74 -3.25 12.29 -6.82
N VAL A 75 -3.47 11.38 -5.87
CA VAL A 75 -2.39 10.78 -5.07
C VAL A 75 -1.65 9.74 -5.91
N PRO A 76 -0.31 9.82 -6.01
CA PRO A 76 0.47 8.78 -6.71
C PRO A 76 0.31 7.43 -6.02
N VAL A 77 0.07 6.38 -6.81
CA VAL A 77 -0.12 5.01 -6.31
C VAL A 77 0.97 4.10 -6.86
N VAL A 78 1.61 3.35 -5.98
CA VAL A 78 2.55 2.28 -6.34
C VAL A 78 1.99 0.96 -5.81
N PHE A 79 1.81 -0.01 -6.68
CA PHE A 79 1.34 -1.33 -6.31
C PHE A 79 2.51 -2.24 -5.96
N PHE A 80 2.38 -2.90 -4.81
CA PHE A 80 3.29 -3.98 -4.40
C PHE A 80 2.53 -5.29 -4.45
N TYR A 81 3.18 -6.36 -4.91
CA TYR A 81 2.58 -7.68 -4.91
C TYR A 81 3.63 -8.76 -4.75
N LYS A 82 3.27 -9.80 -4.02
CA LYS A 82 4.14 -10.97 -3.82
C LYS A 82 4.20 -11.79 -5.10
N LYS A 83 5.39 -12.26 -5.46
CA LYS A 83 5.61 -13.12 -6.62
C LYS A 83 4.63 -14.28 -6.63
N GLY A 84 4.01 -14.52 -7.77
CA GLY A 84 2.99 -15.56 -7.94
C GLY A 84 1.56 -15.10 -7.69
N SER A 85 1.36 -13.84 -7.27
CA SER A 85 0.01 -13.29 -7.09
C SER A 85 -0.67 -13.07 -8.44
N LYS A 86 -1.99 -13.33 -8.46
CA LYS A 86 -2.82 -13.02 -9.63
C LYS A 86 -3.45 -11.66 -9.44
N LEU A 87 -3.11 -10.72 -10.31
CA LEU A 87 -3.55 -9.34 -10.20
C LEU A 87 -4.78 -9.07 -11.08
N SER A 88 -5.65 -8.20 -10.60
CA SER A 88 -6.79 -7.71 -11.39
C SER A 88 -6.31 -6.71 -12.45
N ASP A 89 -6.81 -6.85 -13.68
CA ASP A 89 -6.50 -5.91 -14.75
C ASP A 89 -7.04 -4.49 -14.48
N CYS A 90 -8.06 -4.37 -13.62
CA CYS A 90 -8.61 -3.07 -13.23
C CYS A 90 -7.60 -2.17 -12.53
N LEU A 91 -6.55 -2.73 -11.93
CA LEU A 91 -5.52 -1.95 -11.24
C LEU A 91 -4.82 -0.97 -12.18
N LYS A 92 -4.70 -1.32 -13.46
CA LYS A 92 -4.07 -0.47 -14.48
C LYS A 92 -4.83 0.84 -14.75
N ILE A 93 -6.10 0.91 -14.37
CA ILE A 93 -6.89 2.15 -14.45
C ILE A 93 -6.36 3.17 -13.43
N ILE A 94 -5.84 2.68 -12.31
CA ILE A 94 -5.35 3.51 -11.20
C ILE A 94 -3.90 3.93 -11.44
N SER A 95 -3.01 2.97 -11.78
CA SER A 95 -1.59 3.21 -11.93
C SER A 95 -0.94 2.07 -12.73
N ASN A 96 0.18 2.37 -13.38
CA ASN A 96 1.02 1.38 -14.07
C ASN A 96 2.33 1.11 -13.30
N ASP A 97 2.46 1.59 -12.09
CA ASP A 97 3.66 1.42 -11.26
C ASP A 97 3.50 0.19 -10.36
N PHE A 98 4.06 -0.93 -10.80
CA PHE A 98 3.96 -2.22 -10.12
C PHE A 98 5.34 -2.68 -9.66
N VAL A 99 5.43 -3.12 -8.40
CA VAL A 99 6.66 -3.61 -7.79
C VAL A 99 6.42 -5.01 -7.23
N GLU A 100 7.11 -6.01 -7.80
CA GLU A 100 7.07 -7.39 -7.33
C GLU A 100 8.09 -7.60 -6.21
N TYR A 101 7.70 -8.35 -5.17
CA TYR A 101 8.63 -8.78 -4.12
C TYR A 101 8.51 -10.29 -3.88
N VAL A 102 9.61 -10.91 -3.44
CA VAL A 102 9.67 -12.38 -3.24
C VAL A 102 9.41 -12.77 -1.79
N ASP A 103 9.80 -11.93 -0.85
CA ASP A 103 9.61 -12.15 0.59
C ASP A 103 9.54 -10.81 1.34
N GLU A 104 9.38 -10.88 2.66
CA GLU A 104 9.21 -9.70 3.50
C GLU A 104 10.45 -8.79 3.50
N ASN A 105 11.66 -9.38 3.47
CA ASN A 105 12.89 -8.59 3.41
C ASN A 105 13.00 -7.85 2.07
N ASP A 106 12.67 -8.52 0.98
CA ASP A 106 12.65 -7.92 -0.35
C ASP A 106 11.61 -6.81 -0.44
N PHE A 107 10.44 -6.99 0.20
CA PHE A 107 9.42 -5.95 0.32
C PHE A 107 10.00 -4.69 0.95
N GLY A 108 10.70 -4.83 2.07
CA GLY A 108 11.31 -3.71 2.80
C GLY A 108 12.34 -2.95 1.95
N GLU A 109 13.22 -3.68 1.26
CA GLU A 109 14.22 -3.07 0.38
C GLU A 109 13.57 -2.28 -0.75
N LYS A 110 12.58 -2.87 -1.40
CA LYS A 110 11.87 -2.22 -2.51
C LYS A 110 11.04 -1.03 -2.05
N LEU A 111 10.46 -1.12 -0.85
CA LEU A 111 9.74 0.01 -0.27
C LEU A 111 10.66 1.22 -0.05
N VAL A 112 11.85 0.98 0.53
CA VAL A 112 12.84 2.04 0.72
C VAL A 112 13.22 2.67 -0.62
N ASN A 113 13.47 1.84 -1.64
CA ASN A 113 13.81 2.33 -2.97
C ASN A 113 12.70 3.19 -3.60
N VAL A 114 11.45 2.79 -3.45
CA VAL A 114 10.29 3.54 -3.96
C VAL A 114 10.16 4.88 -3.25
N VAL A 115 10.25 4.87 -1.92
CA VAL A 115 10.09 6.10 -1.12
C VAL A 115 11.22 7.10 -1.40
N ASN A 116 12.41 6.62 -1.71
CA ASN A 116 13.59 7.44 -1.98
C ASN A 116 13.81 7.78 -3.46
N ARG A 117 12.85 7.49 -4.31
CA ARG A 117 12.93 7.83 -5.74
C ARG A 117 13.17 9.31 -6.00
#